data_2713fa43ff4c218c617002e5f08962a9
#
_entry.id   2713fa43ff4c218c617002e5f08962a9
#
_cell.length_a   1.000
_cell.length_b   1.000
_cell.length_c   1.000
_cell.angle_alpha   90.00
_cell.angle_beta   90.00
_cell.angle_gamma   90.00
#
_symmetry.space_group_name_H-M   'P 1'
#
loop_
_entity.id
_entity.type
_entity.pdbx_description
1 polymer ?
#
loop_
_entity_poly.entity_id
_entity_poly.type
_entity_poly.pdbx_seq_one_letter_code
_entity_poly.pdbx_strand_id
1 'polypeptide(L)'
;MATATAKTKAKTVPAGSATLHGLSPYVETKNEEYMNEKQREHFKDILKAWRRELMEEVDRTVMHMKDEAANFPDPADRATQEEEFSLELRTRDRERKLIKKIDKTLVRVEEDDYGFCDQCGVDIGIRRLEAR
;
A
#
# COMPACT_ATOMS: atom_id res chain seq x y z
N MET A 1 36.91 -18.43 -5.06
CA MET A 1 36.46 -18.20 -4.92
C MET A 1 35.65 -17.33 -4.79
N ALA A 2 35.22 -16.82 -4.94
CA ALA A 2 34.66 -16.00 -4.89
C ALA A 2 33.84 -15.44 -5.13
N THR A 3 33.21 -15.20 -5.24
CA THR A 3 32.46 -14.83 -5.39
C THR A 3 31.80 -13.95 -5.48
N ALA A 4 31.50 -13.44 -5.47
CA ALA A 4 30.96 -12.63 -5.53
C ALA A 4 30.27 -11.93 -5.69
N THR A 5 29.72 -11.74 -5.79
CA THR A 5 29.09 -11.21 -5.91
C THR A 5 28.41 -10.38 -6.02
N ALA A 6 27.91 -10.17 -6.02
CA ALA A 6 27.27 -9.54 -6.04
C ALA A 6 26.79 -8.59 -6.15
N LYS A 7 26.62 -8.08 -6.30
CA LYS A 7 26.22 -7.20 -6.33
C LYS A 7 25.51 -6.57 -6.67
N THR A 8 24.74 -6.48 -6.62
CA THR A 8 24.07 -6.01 -6.77
C THR A 8 23.61 -5.09 -6.89
N LYS A 9 23.45 -4.59 -7.17
CA LYS A 9 23.13 -3.76 -7.34
C LYS A 9 22.20 -3.15 -7.23
N ALA A 10 21.82 -2.90 -6.87
CA ALA A 10 21.07 -2.21 -6.45
C ALA A 10 20.38 -1.48 -7.13
N LYS A 11 19.98 -1.31 -7.51
CA LYS A 11 19.48 -0.78 -8.13
C LYS A 11 18.74 0.14 -8.05
N THR A 12 18.81 0.61 -8.46
CA THR A 12 18.14 1.72 -8.72
C THR A 12 16.76 1.49 -8.58
N VAL A 13 16.22 2.07 -7.71
CA VAL A 13 14.82 1.96 -7.49
C VAL A 13 14.10 2.73 -8.56
N PRO A 14 13.35 2.08 -9.37
CA PRO A 14 12.64 2.77 -10.41
C PRO A 14 11.53 3.65 -9.85
N ALA A 15 10.99 4.49 -10.69
CA ALA A 15 9.96 5.41 -10.30
C ALA A 15 8.73 4.74 -9.70
N GLY A 16 8.52 3.48 -9.98
CA GLY A 16 7.40 2.76 -9.44
C GLY A 16 7.55 2.30 -8.00
N SER A 17 8.69 2.58 -7.40
CA SER A 17 8.95 2.10 -6.04
C SER A 17 7.99 2.66 -5.01
N ALA A 18 7.38 3.79 -5.29
CA ALA A 18 6.42 4.37 -4.36
C ALA A 18 5.24 3.44 -4.09
N THR A 19 4.92 2.58 -5.03
CA THR A 19 3.82 1.63 -4.86
C THR A 19 4.21 0.42 -4.02
N LEU A 20 5.50 0.26 -3.77
CA LEU A 20 6.00 -0.88 -3.00
C LEU A 20 6.18 -0.55 -1.52
N HIS A 21 5.87 0.68 -1.14
CA HIS A 21 5.88 1.12 0.27
C HIS A 21 7.20 0.84 0.99
N GLY A 22 8.28 1.13 0.28
CA GLY A 22 9.63 0.99 0.83
C GLY A 22 10.26 -0.38 0.65
N LEU A 23 9.54 -1.31 0.07
CA LEU A 23 10.08 -2.65 -0.17
C LEU A 23 10.71 -2.74 -1.56
N SER A 24 11.68 -3.63 -1.69
CA SER A 24 12.35 -3.84 -2.97
C SER A 24 11.46 -4.62 -3.93
N PRO A 25 11.55 -4.36 -5.24
CA PRO A 25 10.82 -5.16 -6.21
C PRO A 25 11.25 -6.62 -6.15
N TYR A 26 10.33 -7.51 -6.45
CA TYR A 26 10.63 -8.94 -6.48
C TYR A 26 11.46 -9.27 -7.72
N VAL A 27 12.49 -10.07 -7.53
CA VAL A 27 13.32 -10.55 -8.63
C VAL A 27 12.96 -12.00 -8.90
N GLU A 28 12.40 -12.25 -10.08
CA GLU A 28 12.03 -13.59 -10.47
C GLU A 28 13.27 -14.38 -10.89
N THR A 29 13.33 -15.62 -10.49
CA THR A 29 14.36 -16.53 -10.96
C THR A 29 13.79 -17.39 -12.09
N LYS A 30 14.68 -17.98 -12.88
CA LYS A 30 14.24 -18.86 -13.96
C LYS A 30 13.57 -20.10 -13.39
N ASN A 31 12.54 -20.54 -14.05
CA ASN A 31 11.78 -21.75 -13.68
C ASN A 31 11.05 -21.61 -12.35
N GLU A 32 10.81 -20.38 -11.91
CA GLU A 32 10.05 -20.14 -10.70
C GLU A 32 8.57 -20.24 -10.98
N GLU A 33 7.88 -20.94 -10.14
CA GLU A 33 6.43 -21.07 -10.26
C GLU A 33 5.73 -19.77 -9.91
N TYR A 34 4.69 -19.42 -10.66
CA TYR A 34 3.93 -18.19 -10.40
C TYR A 34 3.19 -18.30 -9.08
N MET A 35 3.26 -17.24 -8.29
CA MET A 35 2.64 -17.17 -6.96
C MET A 35 3.09 -18.30 -6.04
N ASN A 36 4.38 -18.58 -6.06
CA ASN A 36 4.97 -19.51 -5.10
C ASN A 36 4.99 -18.86 -3.72
N GLU A 37 5.42 -19.61 -2.73
CA GLU A 37 5.43 -19.14 -1.36
C GLU A 37 6.21 -17.84 -1.16
N LYS A 38 7.36 -17.71 -1.80
CA LYS A 38 8.18 -16.50 -1.71
C LYS A 38 7.48 -15.29 -2.31
N GLN A 39 6.83 -15.47 -3.44
CA GLN A 39 6.10 -14.40 -4.09
C GLN A 39 4.90 -13.98 -3.24
N ARG A 40 4.20 -14.92 -2.66
CA ARG A 40 3.07 -14.62 -1.79
C ARG A 40 3.53 -13.85 -0.54
N GLU A 41 4.65 -14.23 0.05
CA GLU A 41 5.19 -13.49 1.18
C GLU A 41 5.58 -12.07 0.80
N HIS A 42 6.17 -11.91 -0.38
CA HIS A 42 6.53 -10.59 -0.88
C HIS A 42 5.30 -9.67 -0.97
N PHE A 43 4.22 -10.15 -1.58
CA PHE A 43 3.01 -9.35 -1.69
C PHE A 43 2.33 -9.14 -0.35
N LYS A 44 2.40 -10.13 0.52
CA LYS A 44 1.89 -9.98 1.89
C LYS A 44 2.60 -8.85 2.62
N ASP A 45 3.92 -8.77 2.49
CA ASP A 45 4.71 -7.71 3.11
C ASP A 45 4.36 -6.33 2.54
N ILE A 46 4.19 -6.25 1.22
CA ILE A 46 3.79 -5.00 0.58
C ILE A 46 2.43 -4.54 1.12
N LEU A 47 1.47 -5.44 1.17
CA LEU A 47 0.12 -5.11 1.65
C LEU A 47 0.13 -4.68 3.11
N LYS A 48 0.91 -5.35 3.95
CA LYS A 48 1.02 -4.98 5.36
C LYS A 48 1.68 -3.62 5.55
N ALA A 49 2.71 -3.32 4.75
CA ALA A 49 3.38 -2.03 4.81
C ALA A 49 2.43 -0.91 4.38
N TRP A 50 1.69 -1.14 3.30
CA TRP A 50 0.70 -0.18 2.82
C TRP A 50 -0.40 0.06 3.85
N ARG A 51 -0.90 -1.02 4.43
CA ARG A 51 -1.92 -0.93 5.46
C ARG A 51 -1.44 -0.09 6.64
N ARG A 52 -0.22 -0.29 7.08
CA ARG A 52 0.36 0.47 8.18
C ARG A 52 0.46 1.95 7.83
N GLU A 53 0.93 2.28 6.63
CA GLU A 53 1.02 3.67 6.18
C GLU A 53 -0.35 4.34 6.18
N LEU A 54 -1.37 3.65 5.69
CA LEU A 54 -2.72 4.19 5.66
C LEU A 54 -3.26 4.42 7.06
N MET A 55 -3.00 3.51 7.99
CA MET A 55 -3.43 3.67 9.38
C MET A 55 -2.76 4.86 10.03
N GLU A 56 -1.48 5.05 9.78
CA GLU A 56 -0.75 6.20 10.30
C GLU A 56 -1.30 7.51 9.75
N GLU A 57 -1.66 7.53 8.46
CA GLU A 57 -2.26 8.71 7.86
C GLU A 57 -3.62 9.03 8.44
N VAL A 58 -4.44 8.01 8.66
CA VAL A 58 -5.75 8.20 9.29
C VAL A 58 -5.59 8.79 10.69
N ASP A 59 -4.65 8.25 11.46
CA ASP A 59 -4.39 8.74 12.82
C ASP A 59 -3.90 10.20 12.81
N ARG A 60 -3.01 10.54 11.89
CA ARG A 60 -2.53 11.91 11.75
C ARG A 60 -3.66 12.87 11.41
N THR A 61 -4.54 12.45 10.50
CA THR A 61 -5.69 13.28 10.12
C THR A 61 -6.61 13.53 11.31
N VAL A 62 -6.88 12.49 12.09
CA VAL A 62 -7.72 12.64 13.29
C VAL A 62 -7.09 13.58 14.29
N MET A 63 -5.79 13.45 14.54
CA MET A 63 -5.08 14.32 15.47
C MET A 63 -5.06 15.77 14.98
N HIS A 64 -4.83 15.96 13.69
CA HIS A 64 -4.85 17.29 13.10
C HIS A 64 -6.21 17.95 13.28
N MET A 65 -7.28 17.22 13.01
CA MET A 65 -8.64 17.74 13.20
C MET A 65 -8.94 18.11 14.65
N LYS A 66 -8.45 17.31 15.59
CA LYS A 66 -8.63 17.61 17.02
C LYS A 66 -7.88 18.87 17.43
N ASP A 67 -6.65 19.02 16.95
CA ASP A 67 -5.86 20.21 17.25
C ASP A 67 -6.50 21.47 16.67
N GLU A 68 -6.98 21.39 15.44
CA GLU A 68 -7.65 22.51 14.80
C GLU A 68 -8.97 22.86 15.50
N ALA A 69 -9.71 21.85 15.95
CA ALA A 69 -10.96 22.06 16.64
C ALA A 69 -10.77 22.70 18.02
N ALA A 70 -9.59 22.56 18.61
CA ALA A 70 -9.28 23.18 19.90
C ALA A 70 -9.06 24.68 19.79
N ASN A 71 -8.82 25.19 18.59
CA ASN A 71 -8.69 26.62 18.33
C ASN A 71 -10.07 27.17 17.98
N PHE A 72 -10.36 28.37 18.47
CA PHE A 72 -11.64 29.03 18.22
C PHE A 72 -11.44 30.14 17.18
N PRO A 73 -11.53 29.82 15.90
CA PRO A 73 -11.35 30.84 14.87
C PRO A 73 -12.57 31.78 14.82
N ASP A 74 -12.40 32.91 14.17
CA ASP A 74 -13.51 33.81 13.93
C ASP A 74 -14.50 33.16 12.93
N PRO A 75 -15.68 33.78 12.70
CA PRO A 75 -16.69 33.16 11.82
C PRO A 75 -16.22 32.87 10.40
N ALA A 76 -15.36 33.72 9.83
CA ALA A 76 -14.85 33.49 8.47
C ALA A 76 -13.88 32.30 8.45
N ASP A 77 -12.99 32.25 9.44
CA ASP A 77 -12.04 31.14 9.56
C ASP A 77 -12.75 29.83 9.90
N ARG A 78 -13.84 29.91 10.63
CA ARG A 78 -14.64 28.73 10.96
C ARG A 78 -15.25 28.10 9.69
N ALA A 79 -15.74 28.91 8.77
CA ALA A 79 -16.29 28.39 7.52
C ALA A 79 -15.23 27.68 6.71
N THR A 80 -14.03 28.24 6.63
CA THR A 80 -12.90 27.61 5.95
C THR A 80 -12.51 26.30 6.66
N GLN A 81 -12.47 26.31 7.97
CA GLN A 81 -12.14 25.14 8.77
C GLN A 81 -13.14 23.98 8.52
N GLU A 82 -14.43 24.31 8.45
CA GLU A 82 -15.46 23.31 8.19
C GLU A 82 -15.30 22.68 6.80
N GLU A 83 -14.94 23.48 5.81
CA GLU A 83 -14.66 22.94 4.47
C GLU A 83 -13.46 22.00 4.48
N GLU A 84 -12.38 22.41 5.16
CA GLU A 84 -11.19 21.57 5.26
C GLU A 84 -11.49 20.27 5.98
N PHE A 85 -12.26 20.31 7.05
CA PHE A 85 -12.66 19.12 7.80
C PHE A 85 -13.49 18.19 6.92
N SER A 86 -14.38 18.75 6.11
CA SER A 86 -15.19 17.95 5.20
C SER A 86 -14.31 17.18 4.21
N LEU A 87 -13.30 17.84 3.65
CA LEU A 87 -12.37 17.19 2.71
C LEU A 87 -11.54 16.11 3.42
N GLU A 88 -11.05 16.41 4.62
CA GLU A 88 -10.27 15.46 5.38
C GLU A 88 -11.08 14.20 5.75
N LEU A 89 -12.34 14.39 6.10
CA LEU A 89 -13.23 13.27 6.41
C LEU A 89 -13.48 12.39 5.19
N ARG A 90 -13.61 12.98 4.01
CA ARG A 90 -13.77 12.22 2.78
C ARG A 90 -12.52 11.40 2.49
N THR A 91 -11.35 11.99 2.67
CA THR A 91 -10.07 11.31 2.46
C THR A 91 -9.95 10.15 3.45
N ARG A 92 -10.29 10.39 4.71
CA ARG A 92 -10.26 9.37 5.75
C ARG A 92 -11.18 8.20 5.44
N ASP A 93 -12.39 8.49 4.95
CA ASP A 93 -13.33 7.44 4.57
C ASP A 93 -12.80 6.60 3.41
N ARG A 94 -12.15 7.24 2.44
CA ARG A 94 -11.53 6.55 1.33
C ARG A 94 -10.41 5.64 1.81
N GLU A 95 -9.58 6.15 2.69
CA GLU A 95 -8.48 5.37 3.26
C GLU A 95 -8.98 4.18 4.08
N ARG A 96 -10.04 4.36 4.85
CA ARG A 96 -10.64 3.26 5.60
C ARG A 96 -11.18 2.16 4.69
N LYS A 97 -11.82 2.55 3.59
CA LYS A 97 -12.32 1.58 2.61
C LYS A 97 -11.17 0.83 1.96
N LEU A 98 -10.08 1.54 1.69
CA LEU A 98 -8.89 0.92 1.12
C LEU A 98 -8.26 -0.07 2.10
N ILE A 99 -8.19 0.27 3.38
CA ILE A 99 -7.70 -0.64 4.41
C ILE A 99 -8.53 -1.92 4.43
N LYS A 100 -9.85 -1.82 4.33
CA LYS A 100 -10.72 -3.00 4.28
C LYS A 100 -10.44 -3.86 3.06
N LYS A 101 -10.17 -3.23 1.92
CA LYS A 101 -9.81 -3.96 0.70
C LYS A 101 -8.47 -4.68 0.87
N ILE A 102 -7.52 -4.02 1.52
CA ILE A 102 -6.22 -4.63 1.79
C ILE A 102 -6.38 -5.85 2.71
N ASP A 103 -7.21 -5.74 3.75
CA ASP A 103 -7.47 -6.87 4.64
C ASP A 103 -8.07 -8.05 3.90
N LYS A 104 -9.03 -7.80 3.02
CA LYS A 104 -9.62 -8.86 2.19
C LYS A 104 -8.59 -9.48 1.25
N THR A 105 -7.72 -8.65 0.70
CA THR A 105 -6.68 -9.13 -0.20
C THR A 105 -5.66 -9.98 0.55
N LEU A 106 -5.32 -9.61 1.79
CA LEU A 106 -4.44 -10.43 2.63
C LEU A 106 -5.01 -11.82 2.86
N VAL A 107 -6.32 -11.92 3.10
CA VAL A 107 -6.98 -13.21 3.23
C VAL A 107 -6.87 -14.01 1.93
N ARG A 108 -7.04 -13.36 0.79
CA ARG A 108 -6.92 -14.03 -0.51
C ARG A 108 -5.50 -14.55 -0.74
N VAL A 109 -4.49 -13.81 -0.30
CA VAL A 109 -3.10 -14.27 -0.42
C VAL A 109 -2.90 -15.54 0.39
N GLU A 110 -3.48 -15.62 1.58
CA GLU A 110 -3.37 -16.80 2.42
C GLU A 110 -4.14 -17.99 1.86
N GLU A 111 -5.20 -17.74 1.11
CA GLU A 111 -6.02 -18.79 0.49
C GLU A 111 -5.52 -19.20 -0.89
N ASP A 112 -4.35 -18.69 -1.31
CA ASP A 112 -3.77 -19.00 -2.62
C ASP A 112 -4.63 -18.52 -3.78
N ASP A 113 -5.45 -17.53 -3.56
CA ASP A 113 -6.36 -16.99 -4.56
C ASP A 113 -5.93 -15.64 -5.12
N TYR A 114 -4.77 -15.16 -4.68
CA TYR A 114 -4.25 -13.86 -5.10
C TYR A 114 -3.36 -14.01 -6.34
N GLY A 115 -3.45 -13.03 -7.23
CA GLY A 115 -2.57 -12.97 -8.38
C GLY A 115 -3.21 -13.42 -9.68
N PHE A 116 -4.45 -13.85 -9.63
CA PHE A 116 -5.19 -14.34 -10.80
C PHE A 116 -6.38 -13.45 -11.08
N CYS A 117 -6.76 -13.37 -12.33
CA CYS A 117 -7.94 -12.59 -12.71
C CYS A 117 -9.21 -13.26 -12.18
N ASP A 118 -10.07 -12.49 -11.55
CA ASP A 118 -11.32 -13.02 -10.98
C ASP A 118 -12.29 -13.55 -12.04
N GLN A 119 -12.19 -13.03 -13.26
CA GLN A 119 -13.13 -13.40 -14.31
C GLN A 119 -12.64 -14.53 -15.19
N CYS A 120 -11.37 -14.53 -15.57
CA CYS A 120 -10.86 -15.54 -16.48
C CYS A 120 -9.81 -16.45 -15.88
N GLY A 121 -9.34 -16.17 -14.69
CA GLY A 121 -8.36 -17.02 -14.00
C GLY A 121 -6.94 -16.94 -14.51
N VAL A 122 -6.67 -16.04 -15.46
CA VAL A 122 -5.34 -15.93 -16.03
C VAL A 122 -4.38 -15.24 -15.06
N ASP A 123 -3.09 -15.57 -15.16
CA ASP A 123 -2.07 -14.94 -14.32
C ASP A 123 -1.98 -13.44 -14.60
N ILE A 124 -2.04 -12.63 -13.55
CA ILE A 124 -1.93 -11.18 -13.71
C ILE A 124 -0.48 -10.77 -13.98
N GLY A 125 0.47 -11.39 -13.29
CA GLY A 125 1.88 -11.10 -13.45
C GLY A 125 2.42 -10.28 -12.29
N ILE A 126 3.64 -10.59 -11.88
CA ILE A 126 4.26 -10.00 -10.70
C ILE A 126 4.45 -8.49 -10.85
N ARG A 127 4.95 -8.07 -12.00
CA ARG A 127 5.20 -6.64 -12.21
C ARG A 127 3.93 -5.81 -12.20
N ARG A 128 2.87 -6.37 -12.74
CA ARG A 128 1.59 -5.68 -12.76
C ARG A 128 0.99 -5.58 -11.35
N LEU A 129 1.16 -6.64 -10.56
CA LEU A 129 0.71 -6.63 -9.18
C LEU A 129 1.50 -5.62 -8.34
N GLU A 130 2.78 -5.50 -8.58
CA GLU A 130 3.61 -4.52 -7.88
C GLU A 130 3.27 -3.09 -8.27
N ALA A 131 2.75 -2.88 -9.45
CA ALA A 131 2.40 -1.54 -9.94
C ALA A 131 1.08 -1.03 -9.38
N ARG A 132 0.31 -1.84 -8.67
CA ARG A 132 -1.02 -1.46 -8.20
C ARG A 132 -1.29 -1.84 -6.77
#